data_5431b66ace77168e6be97b637d70dac2
#
_entry.id   5431b66ace77168e6be97b637d70dac2
#
_cell.length_a   1.000
_cell.length_b   1.000
_cell.length_c   1.000
_cell.angle_alpha   90.00
_cell.angle_beta   90.00
_cell.angle_gamma   90.00
#
_symmetry.space_group_name_H-M   'P 1'
#
loop_
_entity.id
_entity.type
_entity.pdbx_description
1 polymer ?
#
loop_
_entity_poly.entity_id
_entity_poly.type
_entity_poly.pdbx_seq_one_letter_code
_entity_poly.pdbx_strand_id
1 'polypeptide(L)'
;MLSWDPPALPVLPVAAAIAAGLYLLGVRTVRRKGRRWPAARVVSFLLGCVVLAGVTGLRIEAYSWHLFSAFMFQQLTLSILVPPLLVGGAPGVLLLRATPHRGLGKVVLGAALGLLRSPAPRILLHSGFTIPLFLMSYYGVYLGGVVDAIGGTWLGHTALQVFFLGAGLLFIIPILSIGPLPGRDSWLMRFFDIFIEMPLHVFIGVILMMATTPMVGLFAAPPAAWGIDPLRDQSIAGALAWSYGEPIAMITTCLFALRWRRSERRDAERAGADRREEDEREAYNAYLDDLRRR
;
A
#
# COMPACT_ATOMS: atom_id res chain seq x y z
N MET A 1 -6.24 -24.01 -10.89
CA MET A 1 -5.96 -22.60 -10.50
C MET A 1 -4.53 -22.35 -10.02
N LEU A 2 -3.83 -23.33 -9.45
CA LEU A 2 -2.49 -23.13 -8.87
C LEU A 2 -1.31 -23.42 -9.82
N SER A 3 -1.55 -23.78 -11.07
CA SER A 3 -0.45 -23.94 -12.03
C SER A 3 0.09 -22.57 -12.44
N TRP A 4 1.41 -22.49 -12.59
CA TRP A 4 2.09 -21.32 -13.11
C TRP A 4 1.81 -21.20 -14.61
N ASP A 5 1.19 -20.11 -15.02
CA ASP A 5 0.84 -19.80 -16.41
C ASP A 5 0.97 -18.28 -16.60
N PRO A 6 2.21 -17.76 -16.61
CA PRO A 6 2.47 -16.35 -16.72
C PRO A 6 2.12 -15.84 -18.13
N PRO A 7 1.81 -14.56 -18.28
CA PRO A 7 1.68 -13.92 -19.58
C PRO A 7 2.99 -14.03 -20.37
N ALA A 8 2.93 -13.85 -21.70
CA ALA A 8 4.10 -13.91 -22.59
C ALA A 8 5.27 -13.04 -22.12
N LEU A 9 4.98 -11.89 -21.49
CA LEU A 9 5.95 -11.03 -20.80
C LEU A 9 5.49 -10.81 -19.35
N PRO A 10 5.96 -11.60 -18.38
CA PRO A 10 5.53 -11.55 -16.99
C PRO A 10 6.20 -10.37 -16.23
N VAL A 11 5.79 -9.15 -16.54
CA VAL A 11 6.42 -7.91 -16.02
C VAL A 11 6.36 -7.87 -14.48
N LEU A 12 5.16 -8.02 -13.89
CA LEU A 12 4.99 -7.93 -12.44
C LEU A 12 5.61 -9.11 -11.67
N PRO A 13 5.48 -10.37 -12.11
CA PRO A 13 6.19 -11.48 -11.48
C PRO A 13 7.71 -11.30 -11.47
N VAL A 14 8.28 -10.84 -12.60
CA VAL A 14 9.72 -10.55 -12.70
C VAL A 14 10.11 -9.39 -11.80
N ALA A 15 9.33 -8.31 -11.79
CA ALA A 15 9.55 -7.17 -10.89
C ALA A 15 9.48 -7.58 -9.41
N ALA A 16 8.53 -8.44 -9.04
CA ALA A 16 8.41 -8.97 -7.69
C ALA A 16 9.64 -9.81 -7.29
N ALA A 17 10.13 -10.68 -8.20
CA ALA A 17 11.33 -11.48 -7.96
C ALA A 17 12.58 -10.60 -7.79
N ILE A 18 12.75 -9.60 -8.65
CA ILE A 18 13.86 -8.62 -8.55
C ILE A 18 13.76 -7.84 -7.24
N ALA A 19 12.55 -7.35 -6.89
CA ALA A 19 12.33 -6.61 -5.65
C ALA A 19 12.65 -7.46 -4.41
N ALA A 20 12.23 -8.73 -4.39
CA ALA A 20 12.54 -9.68 -3.32
C ALA A 20 14.06 -9.92 -3.20
N GLY A 21 14.76 -10.13 -4.32
CA GLY A 21 16.20 -10.32 -4.37
C GLY A 21 16.96 -9.11 -3.83
N LEU A 22 16.62 -7.91 -4.32
CA LEU A 22 17.23 -6.64 -3.87
C LEU A 22 16.96 -6.39 -2.38
N TYR A 23 15.76 -6.69 -1.92
CA TYR A 23 15.38 -6.56 -0.51
C TYR A 23 16.23 -7.49 0.37
N LEU A 24 16.36 -8.77 0.00
CA LEU A 24 17.19 -9.74 0.73
C LEU A 24 18.68 -9.35 0.76
N LEU A 25 19.21 -8.84 -0.36
CA LEU A 25 20.57 -8.30 -0.42
C LEU A 25 20.76 -7.11 0.54
N GLY A 26 19.75 -6.21 0.58
CA GLY A 26 19.72 -5.09 1.54
C GLY A 26 19.73 -5.58 2.99
N VAL A 27 18.87 -6.55 3.33
CA VAL A 27 18.82 -7.16 4.68
C VAL A 27 20.15 -7.79 5.05
N ARG A 28 20.75 -8.57 4.13
CA ARG A 28 22.08 -9.18 4.34
C ARG A 28 23.14 -8.13 4.61
N THR A 29 23.13 -7.02 3.86
CA THR A 29 24.08 -5.92 4.02
C THR A 29 23.93 -5.25 5.39
N VAL A 30 22.70 -4.97 5.84
CA VAL A 30 22.43 -4.36 7.15
C VAL A 30 22.86 -5.29 8.29
N ARG A 31 22.59 -6.61 8.17
CA ARG A 31 23.00 -7.62 9.16
C ARG A 31 24.51 -7.77 9.22
N ARG A 32 25.22 -7.73 8.08
CA ARG A 32 26.68 -7.75 8.02
C ARG A 32 27.34 -6.54 8.70
N LYS A 33 26.65 -5.39 8.74
CA LYS A 33 27.06 -4.19 9.47
C LYS A 33 26.75 -4.27 10.99
N GLY A 34 26.41 -5.45 11.51
CA GLY A 34 26.07 -5.67 12.94
C GLY A 34 24.71 -5.09 13.36
N ARG A 35 23.90 -4.61 12.43
CA ARG A 35 22.60 -4.00 12.74
C ARG A 35 21.47 -5.04 12.64
N ARG A 36 20.56 -5.04 13.61
CA ARG A 36 19.39 -5.91 13.61
C ARG A 36 18.34 -5.43 12.62
N TRP A 37 17.76 -6.36 11.84
CA TRP A 37 16.61 -6.13 10.99
C TRP A 37 15.50 -7.10 11.39
N PRO A 38 14.27 -6.61 11.77
CA PRO A 38 13.20 -7.47 12.27
C PRO A 38 12.74 -8.49 11.24
N ALA A 39 12.61 -9.75 11.66
CA ALA A 39 12.14 -10.83 10.79
C ALA A 39 10.73 -10.59 10.26
N ALA A 40 9.84 -9.99 11.07
CA ALA A 40 8.49 -9.65 10.64
C ALA A 40 8.45 -8.74 9.40
N ARG A 41 9.40 -7.79 9.26
CA ARG A 41 9.51 -6.95 8.06
C ARG A 41 9.93 -7.75 6.84
N VAL A 42 10.84 -8.71 7.03
CA VAL A 42 11.29 -9.59 5.94
C VAL A 42 10.13 -10.45 5.46
N VAL A 43 9.42 -11.09 6.38
CA VAL A 43 8.25 -11.92 6.07
C VAL A 43 7.17 -11.11 5.37
N SER A 44 6.84 -9.91 5.88
CA SER A 44 5.83 -9.04 5.27
C SER A 44 6.18 -8.70 3.82
N PHE A 45 7.42 -8.24 3.55
CA PHE A 45 7.83 -7.86 2.21
C PHE A 45 7.85 -9.05 1.24
N LEU A 46 8.42 -10.17 1.66
CA LEU A 46 8.49 -11.37 0.83
C LEU A 46 7.11 -11.95 0.55
N LEU A 47 6.21 -11.94 1.53
CA LEU A 47 4.82 -12.34 1.33
C LEU A 47 4.13 -11.43 0.31
N GLY A 48 4.34 -10.12 0.38
CA GLY A 48 3.86 -9.18 -0.62
C GLY A 48 4.38 -9.49 -2.03
N CYS A 49 5.67 -9.80 -2.17
CA CYS A 49 6.24 -10.21 -3.46
C CYS A 49 5.66 -11.55 -3.96
N VAL A 50 5.47 -12.53 -3.08
CA VAL A 50 4.88 -13.84 -3.43
C VAL A 50 3.42 -13.68 -3.87
N VAL A 51 2.63 -12.88 -3.14
CA VAL A 51 1.22 -12.61 -3.51
C VAL A 51 1.16 -11.86 -4.84
N LEU A 52 2.01 -10.84 -5.03
CA LEU A 52 2.10 -10.09 -6.29
C LEU A 52 2.42 -11.02 -7.47
N ALA A 53 3.48 -11.82 -7.35
CA ALA A 53 3.86 -12.78 -8.40
C ALA A 53 2.78 -13.86 -8.62
N GLY A 54 2.13 -14.31 -7.56
CA GLY A 54 1.07 -15.31 -7.64
C GLY A 54 -0.16 -14.80 -8.37
N VAL A 55 -0.67 -13.62 -8.02
CA VAL A 55 -1.89 -13.09 -8.63
C VAL A 55 -1.70 -12.63 -10.08
N THR A 56 -0.45 -12.34 -10.49
CA THR A 56 -0.12 -11.90 -11.86
C THR A 56 0.65 -12.94 -12.67
N GLY A 57 0.88 -14.14 -12.15
CA GLY A 57 1.66 -15.17 -12.84
C GLY A 57 1.07 -16.57 -12.79
N LEU A 58 0.10 -16.84 -11.91
CA LEU A 58 -0.64 -18.08 -11.88
C LEU A 58 -1.80 -18.05 -12.89
N ARG A 59 -2.48 -19.17 -13.08
CA ARG A 59 -3.67 -19.27 -13.97
C ARG A 59 -4.77 -18.24 -13.70
N ILE A 60 -4.78 -17.61 -12.54
CA ILE A 60 -5.70 -16.53 -12.24
C ILE A 60 -5.51 -15.33 -13.18
N GLU A 61 -4.29 -15.11 -13.64
CA GLU A 61 -3.98 -14.12 -14.68
C GLU A 61 -4.73 -14.45 -15.98
N ALA A 62 -4.70 -15.70 -16.43
CA ALA A 62 -5.42 -16.12 -17.63
C ALA A 62 -6.95 -16.00 -17.48
N TYR A 63 -7.49 -16.27 -16.29
CA TYR A 63 -8.92 -16.06 -16.02
C TYR A 63 -9.31 -14.59 -15.95
N SER A 64 -8.44 -13.71 -15.49
CA SER A 64 -8.72 -12.28 -15.40
C SER A 64 -8.90 -11.58 -16.75
N TRP A 65 -8.50 -12.22 -17.85
CA TRP A 65 -8.75 -11.73 -19.21
C TRP A 65 -10.19 -11.99 -19.69
N HIS A 66 -10.90 -12.90 -19.05
CA HIS A 66 -12.19 -13.40 -19.55
C HIS A 66 -13.31 -13.33 -18.50
N LEU A 67 -12.97 -13.28 -17.22
CA LEU A 67 -13.91 -13.25 -16.11
C LEU A 67 -13.76 -11.98 -15.28
N PHE A 68 -14.85 -11.29 -15.10
CA PHE A 68 -14.87 -10.07 -14.30
C PHE A 68 -14.54 -10.34 -12.82
N SER A 69 -15.04 -11.44 -12.26
CA SER A 69 -14.74 -11.86 -10.89
C SER A 69 -13.25 -12.15 -10.69
N ALA A 70 -12.57 -12.76 -11.65
CA ALA A 70 -11.13 -13.03 -11.57
C ALA A 70 -10.31 -11.74 -11.70
N PHE A 71 -10.71 -10.85 -12.62
CA PHE A 71 -10.12 -9.52 -12.77
C PHE A 71 -10.30 -8.67 -11.50
N MET A 72 -11.49 -8.65 -10.92
CA MET A 72 -11.78 -7.95 -9.67
C MET A 72 -10.94 -8.49 -8.51
N PHE A 73 -10.86 -9.81 -8.35
CA PHE A 73 -10.01 -10.43 -7.32
C PHE A 73 -8.53 -10.02 -7.47
N GLN A 74 -8.03 -10.04 -8.71
CA GLN A 74 -6.65 -9.63 -9.00
C GLN A 74 -6.42 -8.17 -8.63
N GLN A 75 -7.29 -7.28 -9.06
CA GLN A 75 -7.19 -5.86 -8.79
C GLN A 75 -7.28 -5.53 -7.29
N LEU A 76 -8.25 -6.12 -6.57
CA LEU A 76 -8.39 -5.93 -5.12
C LEU A 76 -7.14 -6.42 -4.39
N THR A 77 -6.56 -7.53 -4.83
CA THR A 77 -5.31 -8.04 -4.29
C THR A 77 -4.16 -7.06 -4.51
N LEU A 78 -4.05 -6.47 -5.71
CA LEU A 78 -3.01 -5.51 -6.07
C LEU A 78 -3.17 -4.17 -5.34
N SER A 79 -4.39 -3.70 -5.13
CA SER A 79 -4.64 -2.38 -4.53
C SER A 79 -4.79 -2.41 -3.01
N ILE A 80 -5.27 -3.51 -2.42
CA ILE A 80 -5.61 -3.58 -0.99
C ILE A 80 -4.66 -4.50 -0.21
N LEU A 81 -4.34 -5.70 -0.71
CA LEU A 81 -3.54 -6.68 0.05
C LEU A 81 -2.04 -6.52 -0.13
N VAL A 82 -1.56 -6.38 -1.36
CA VAL A 82 -0.12 -6.29 -1.67
C VAL A 82 0.53 -5.04 -1.07
N PRO A 83 -0.06 -3.83 -1.17
CA PRO A 83 0.55 -2.60 -0.67
C PRO A 83 0.92 -2.61 0.81
N PRO A 84 0.03 -2.96 1.77
CA PRO A 84 0.39 -3.00 3.18
C PRO A 84 1.47 -4.03 3.50
N LEU A 85 1.53 -5.16 2.77
CA LEU A 85 2.58 -6.16 2.92
C LEU A 85 3.94 -5.62 2.46
N LEU A 86 4.02 -4.97 1.31
CA LEU A 86 5.25 -4.36 0.80
C LEU A 86 5.72 -3.20 1.68
N VAL A 87 4.82 -2.28 2.03
CA VAL A 87 5.14 -1.13 2.89
C VAL A 87 5.50 -1.58 4.30
N GLY A 88 4.85 -2.63 4.84
CA GLY A 88 5.15 -3.25 6.12
C GLY A 88 6.60 -3.72 6.25
N GLY A 89 7.22 -4.13 5.14
CA GLY A 89 8.64 -4.46 5.06
C GLY A 89 9.60 -3.29 5.23
N ALA A 90 9.11 -2.04 5.19
CA ALA A 90 9.91 -0.82 5.27
C ALA A 90 11.06 -0.73 4.24
N PRO A 91 10.80 -0.97 2.93
CA PRO A 91 11.85 -1.03 1.91
C PRO A 91 12.62 0.29 1.78
N GLY A 92 11.96 1.44 1.92
CA GLY A 92 12.63 2.74 1.90
C GLY A 92 13.64 2.93 3.03
N VAL A 93 13.31 2.49 4.26
CA VAL A 93 14.25 2.51 5.39
C VAL A 93 15.40 1.55 5.16
N LEU A 94 15.13 0.37 4.59
CA LEU A 94 16.16 -0.60 4.24
C LEU A 94 17.12 -0.03 3.20
N LEU A 95 16.60 0.59 2.14
CA LEU A 95 17.39 1.23 1.09
C LEU A 95 18.36 2.26 1.69
N LEU A 96 17.87 3.17 2.54
CA LEU A 96 18.70 4.18 3.19
C LEU A 96 19.79 3.59 4.11
N ARG A 97 19.52 2.46 4.76
CA ARG A 97 20.46 1.80 5.67
C ARG A 97 21.46 0.87 4.98
N ALA A 98 21.05 0.22 3.90
CA ALA A 98 21.85 -0.77 3.18
C ALA A 98 22.82 -0.09 2.20
N THR A 99 22.39 0.99 1.53
CA THR A 99 23.11 1.62 0.44
C THR A 99 24.41 2.26 0.92
N PRO A 100 25.57 1.98 0.31
CA PRO A 100 26.84 2.60 0.64
C PRO A 100 26.86 4.06 0.18
N HIS A 101 27.58 4.91 0.93
CA HIS A 101 27.72 6.35 0.62
C HIS A 101 28.84 6.62 -0.43
N ARG A 102 29.27 5.60 -1.19
CA ARG A 102 30.35 5.68 -2.18
C ARG A 102 29.93 5.10 -3.54
N GLY A 103 30.53 5.56 -4.61
CA GLY A 103 30.25 5.07 -5.98
C GLY A 103 28.77 5.19 -6.36
N LEU A 104 28.24 4.19 -7.06
CA LEU A 104 26.83 4.12 -7.48
C LEU A 104 25.85 4.25 -6.31
N GLY A 105 26.22 3.78 -5.12
CA GLY A 105 25.37 3.92 -3.94
C GLY A 105 25.13 5.36 -3.54
N LYS A 106 26.11 6.26 -3.71
CA LYS A 106 25.93 7.71 -3.48
C LYS A 106 24.90 8.31 -4.44
N VAL A 107 24.90 7.87 -5.71
CA VAL A 107 23.95 8.33 -6.72
C VAL A 107 22.53 7.87 -6.35
N VAL A 108 22.36 6.58 -6.05
CA VAL A 108 21.05 6.01 -5.63
C VAL A 108 20.52 6.71 -4.38
N LEU A 109 21.38 6.92 -3.38
CA LEU A 109 21.01 7.61 -2.15
C LEU A 109 20.65 9.07 -2.41
N GLY A 110 21.43 9.76 -3.25
CA GLY A 110 21.18 11.14 -3.67
C GLY A 110 19.84 11.27 -4.39
N ALA A 111 19.54 10.38 -5.32
CA ALA A 111 18.28 10.33 -6.04
C ALA A 111 17.09 10.06 -5.10
N ALA A 112 17.20 9.07 -4.19
CA ALA A 112 16.16 8.75 -3.22
C ALA A 112 15.91 9.92 -2.25
N LEU A 113 16.95 10.55 -1.73
CA LEU A 113 16.82 11.72 -0.85
C LEU A 113 16.32 12.96 -1.61
N GLY A 114 16.76 13.15 -2.86
CA GLY A 114 16.27 14.21 -3.74
C GLY A 114 14.77 14.08 -3.99
N LEU A 115 14.31 12.86 -4.31
CA LEU A 115 12.89 12.56 -4.47
C LEU A 115 12.11 12.85 -3.18
N LEU A 116 12.59 12.39 -2.02
CA LEU A 116 11.94 12.64 -0.72
C LEU A 116 11.88 14.12 -0.34
N ARG A 117 12.82 14.94 -0.82
CA ARG A 117 12.86 16.39 -0.57
C ARG A 117 12.09 17.20 -1.59
N SER A 118 11.74 16.62 -2.74
CA SER A 118 10.96 17.28 -3.78
C SER A 118 9.51 17.52 -3.31
N PRO A 119 8.75 18.40 -3.96
CA PRO A 119 7.33 18.59 -3.65
C PRO A 119 6.46 17.39 -4.04
N ALA A 120 6.93 16.54 -4.97
CA ALA A 120 6.16 15.43 -5.51
C ALA A 120 5.61 14.48 -4.42
N PRO A 121 6.39 13.94 -3.47
CA PRO A 121 5.84 13.09 -2.42
C PRO A 121 4.80 13.80 -1.53
N ARG A 122 4.93 15.10 -1.30
CA ARG A 122 3.95 15.87 -0.51
C ARG A 122 2.61 15.94 -1.21
N ILE A 123 2.60 16.12 -2.54
CA ILE A 123 1.39 16.17 -3.36
C ILE A 123 0.80 14.76 -3.51
N LEU A 124 1.62 13.80 -3.92
CA LEU A 124 1.18 12.43 -4.22
C LEU A 124 0.70 11.65 -2.99
N LEU A 125 1.19 11.97 -1.80
CA LEU A 125 0.79 11.33 -0.54
C LEU A 125 -0.22 12.15 0.26
N HIS A 126 -0.71 13.27 -0.29
CA HIS A 126 -1.73 14.09 0.34
C HIS A 126 -3.11 13.46 0.14
N SER A 127 -3.95 13.44 1.19
CA SER A 127 -5.29 12.83 1.14
C SER A 127 -6.15 13.39 0.00
N GLY A 128 -6.02 14.68 -0.30
CA GLY A 128 -6.69 15.33 -1.45
C GLY A 128 -6.29 14.78 -2.82
N PHE A 129 -5.19 14.02 -2.92
CA PHE A 129 -4.78 13.32 -4.14
C PHE A 129 -5.05 11.82 -4.05
N THR A 130 -4.72 11.19 -2.91
CA THR A 130 -4.80 9.73 -2.76
C THR A 130 -6.23 9.22 -2.73
N ILE A 131 -7.17 9.94 -2.08
CA ILE A 131 -8.59 9.55 -2.05
C ILE A 131 -9.23 9.63 -3.45
N PRO A 132 -9.15 10.75 -4.20
CA PRO A 132 -9.66 10.79 -5.57
C PRO A 132 -9.01 9.76 -6.50
N LEU A 133 -7.71 9.52 -6.38
CA LEU A 133 -7.02 8.51 -7.17
C LEU A 133 -7.54 7.11 -6.87
N PHE A 134 -7.72 6.79 -5.58
CA PHE A 134 -8.25 5.51 -5.16
C PHE A 134 -9.69 5.31 -5.62
N LEU A 135 -10.54 6.35 -5.50
CA LEU A 135 -11.89 6.33 -6.05
C LEU A 135 -11.90 6.18 -7.58
N MET A 136 -11.01 6.88 -8.27
CA MET A 136 -10.86 6.74 -9.72
C MET A 136 -10.51 5.30 -10.11
N SER A 137 -9.75 4.59 -9.29
CA SER A 137 -9.41 3.19 -9.54
C SER A 137 -10.61 2.24 -9.49
N TYR A 138 -11.68 2.61 -8.80
CA TYR A 138 -12.93 1.84 -8.77
C TYR A 138 -13.97 2.40 -9.74
N TYR A 139 -14.38 3.65 -9.55
CA TYR A 139 -15.47 4.24 -10.32
C TYR A 139 -15.03 4.63 -11.73
N GLY A 140 -13.92 5.35 -11.87
CA GLY A 140 -13.45 5.82 -13.17
C GLY A 140 -13.03 4.68 -14.09
N VAL A 141 -12.36 3.67 -13.56
CA VAL A 141 -11.88 2.55 -14.37
C VAL A 141 -13.04 1.67 -14.84
N TYR A 142 -14.02 1.35 -13.99
CA TYR A 142 -15.12 0.47 -14.37
C TYR A 142 -16.26 1.21 -15.04
N LEU A 143 -16.75 2.31 -14.47
CA LEU A 143 -17.90 3.05 -15.01
C LEU A 143 -17.49 4.01 -16.13
N GLY A 144 -16.21 4.41 -16.16
CA GLY A 144 -15.66 5.29 -17.21
C GLY A 144 -15.25 4.57 -18.50
N GLY A 145 -15.48 3.25 -18.62
CA GLY A 145 -15.15 2.49 -19.83
C GLY A 145 -13.65 2.27 -20.08
N VAL A 146 -12.77 2.55 -19.10
CA VAL A 146 -11.32 2.40 -19.26
C VAL A 146 -10.95 0.93 -19.46
N VAL A 147 -11.59 0.01 -18.74
CA VAL A 147 -11.34 -1.44 -18.89
C VAL A 147 -11.69 -1.88 -20.31
N ASP A 148 -12.82 -1.41 -20.87
CA ASP A 148 -13.22 -1.76 -22.23
C ASP A 148 -12.28 -1.20 -23.27
N ALA A 149 -11.75 0.01 -23.04
CA ALA A 149 -10.87 0.69 -24.00
C ALA A 149 -9.47 0.04 -24.08
N ILE A 150 -8.89 -0.38 -22.98
CA ILE A 150 -7.50 -0.84 -22.94
C ILE A 150 -7.29 -2.25 -22.38
N GLY A 151 -8.23 -2.77 -21.57
CA GLY A 151 -8.07 -4.03 -20.84
C GLY A 151 -7.92 -5.26 -21.72
N GLY A 152 -8.42 -5.24 -22.96
CA GLY A 152 -8.29 -6.33 -23.93
C GLY A 152 -6.92 -6.47 -24.59
N THR A 153 -5.97 -5.55 -24.32
CA THR A 153 -4.61 -5.61 -24.83
C THR A 153 -3.62 -5.97 -23.72
N TRP A 154 -2.53 -6.68 -24.06
CA TRP A 154 -1.50 -7.03 -23.08
C TRP A 154 -0.93 -5.79 -22.36
N LEU A 155 -0.62 -4.73 -23.13
CA LEU A 155 -0.11 -3.49 -22.56
C LEU A 155 -1.12 -2.81 -21.65
N GLY A 156 -2.39 -2.73 -22.07
CA GLY A 156 -3.45 -2.11 -21.29
C GLY A 156 -3.75 -2.89 -20.02
N HIS A 157 -3.83 -4.22 -20.09
CA HIS A 157 -4.03 -5.08 -18.92
C HIS A 157 -2.89 -4.92 -17.91
N THR A 158 -1.64 -4.96 -18.37
CA THR A 158 -0.45 -4.72 -17.52
C THR A 158 -0.46 -3.30 -16.95
N ALA A 159 -0.85 -2.29 -17.73
CA ALA A 159 -0.95 -0.91 -17.26
C ALA A 159 -2.00 -0.76 -16.15
N LEU A 160 -3.16 -1.43 -16.27
CA LEU A 160 -4.18 -1.48 -15.22
C LEU A 160 -3.64 -2.13 -13.94
N GLN A 161 -2.93 -3.25 -14.05
CA GLN A 161 -2.31 -3.90 -12.89
C GLN A 161 -1.31 -2.98 -12.18
N VAL A 162 -0.45 -2.30 -12.92
CA VAL A 162 0.52 -1.31 -12.37
C VAL A 162 -0.21 -0.13 -11.75
N PHE A 163 -1.28 0.35 -12.38
CA PHE A 163 -2.10 1.44 -11.88
C PHE A 163 -2.76 1.08 -10.54
N PHE A 164 -3.38 -0.10 -10.42
CA PHE A 164 -4.01 -0.55 -9.18
C PHE A 164 -3.00 -0.73 -8.05
N LEU A 165 -1.86 -1.36 -8.34
CA LEU A 165 -0.76 -1.48 -7.37
C LEU A 165 -0.24 -0.12 -6.93
N GLY A 166 -0.05 0.81 -7.88
CA GLY A 166 0.39 2.17 -7.62
C GLY A 166 -0.58 2.98 -6.77
N ALA A 167 -1.88 2.94 -7.11
CA ALA A 167 -2.94 3.59 -6.35
C ALA A 167 -3.00 3.09 -4.91
N GLY A 168 -2.96 1.76 -4.72
CA GLY A 168 -2.94 1.15 -3.39
C GLY A 168 -1.68 1.50 -2.59
N LEU A 169 -0.50 1.55 -3.22
CA LEU A 169 0.73 1.98 -2.56
C LEU A 169 0.65 3.44 -2.11
N LEU A 170 0.19 4.34 -2.99
CA LEU A 170 0.05 5.76 -2.66
C LEU A 170 -0.96 6.00 -1.54
N PHE A 171 -2.03 5.21 -1.48
CA PHE A 171 -3.01 5.27 -0.42
C PHE A 171 -2.47 4.76 0.93
N ILE A 172 -1.81 3.59 0.95
CA ILE A 172 -1.40 2.94 2.20
C ILE A 172 -0.12 3.53 2.83
N ILE A 173 0.78 4.13 2.04
CA ILE A 173 2.03 4.70 2.53
C ILE A 173 1.81 5.76 3.61
N PRO A 174 0.97 6.80 3.44
CA PRO A 174 0.72 7.80 4.48
C PRO A 174 0.02 7.22 5.70
N ILE A 175 -0.89 6.25 5.51
CA ILE A 175 -1.61 5.59 6.61
C ILE A 175 -0.65 4.83 7.52
N LEU A 176 0.18 3.96 6.96
CA LEU A 176 1.13 3.17 7.74
C LEU A 176 2.32 4.00 8.25
N SER A 177 2.67 5.10 7.61
CA SER A 177 3.75 6.03 8.01
C SER A 177 5.06 5.33 8.37
N ILE A 178 5.47 4.37 7.56
CA ILE A 178 6.69 3.60 7.77
C ILE A 178 7.83 4.25 6.97
N GLY A 179 8.64 5.08 7.62
CA GLY A 179 9.82 5.69 7.01
C GLY A 179 9.90 7.20 7.15
N PRO A 180 10.89 7.84 6.53
CA PRO A 180 11.07 9.28 6.55
C PRO A 180 10.14 9.94 5.52
N LEU A 181 8.84 10.00 5.82
CA LEU A 181 7.86 10.62 4.94
C LEU A 181 7.81 12.12 5.16
N PRO A 182 7.70 12.95 4.10
CA PRO A 182 7.47 14.38 4.23
C PRO A 182 6.02 14.63 4.65
N GLY A 183 5.83 15.40 5.70
CA GLY A 183 4.51 15.79 6.23
C GLY A 183 4.17 15.09 7.54
N ARG A 184 3.56 15.82 8.44
CA ARG A 184 2.96 15.33 9.68
C ARG A 184 1.47 15.54 9.59
N ASP A 185 0.77 14.74 8.79
CA ASP A 185 -0.68 14.70 8.89
C ASP A 185 -1.06 14.19 10.27
N SER A 186 -2.08 14.81 10.87
CA SER A 186 -2.56 14.39 12.19
C SER A 186 -3.05 12.94 12.10
N TRP A 187 -2.92 12.17 13.18
CA TRP A 187 -3.45 10.83 13.27
C TRP A 187 -4.94 10.76 12.95
N LEU A 188 -5.66 11.82 13.29
CA LEU A 188 -7.07 11.97 13.03
C LEU A 188 -7.38 12.06 11.52
N MET A 189 -6.61 12.84 10.74
CA MET A 189 -6.77 12.92 9.28
C MET A 189 -6.61 11.54 8.63
N ARG A 190 -5.59 10.79 9.02
CA ARG A 190 -5.36 9.43 8.49
C ARG A 190 -6.46 8.45 8.87
N PHE A 191 -7.03 8.61 10.06
CA PHE A 191 -8.20 7.84 10.46
C PHE A 191 -9.40 8.15 9.56
N PHE A 192 -9.64 9.43 9.28
CA PHE A 192 -10.69 9.85 8.35
C PHE A 192 -10.46 9.33 6.92
N ASP A 193 -9.20 9.26 6.44
CA ASP A 193 -8.89 8.70 5.12
C ASP A 193 -9.35 7.23 5.01
N ILE A 194 -9.04 6.41 6.02
CA ILE A 194 -9.49 5.01 6.07
C ILE A 194 -11.02 4.94 6.17
N PHE A 195 -11.61 5.78 7.05
CA PHE A 195 -13.04 5.75 7.31
C PHE A 195 -13.90 6.16 6.12
N ILE A 196 -13.45 7.15 5.33
CA ILE A 196 -14.14 7.61 4.13
C ILE A 196 -14.01 6.59 2.99
N GLU A 197 -12.83 5.96 2.88
CA GLU A 197 -12.57 4.99 1.81
C GLU A 197 -13.47 3.76 1.92
N MET A 198 -13.70 3.23 3.14
CA MET A 198 -14.46 2.01 3.37
C MET A 198 -15.86 2.02 2.72
N PRO A 199 -16.77 2.99 2.99
CA PRO A 199 -18.07 2.98 2.35
C PRO A 199 -17.98 3.25 0.85
N LEU A 200 -17.02 4.06 0.41
CA LEU A 200 -16.96 4.46 -1.00
C LEU A 200 -16.59 3.30 -1.92
N HIS A 201 -15.68 2.41 -1.55
CA HIS A 201 -15.40 1.23 -2.38
C HIS A 201 -16.50 0.16 -2.31
N VAL A 202 -17.24 0.09 -1.20
CA VAL A 202 -18.36 -0.84 -1.04
C VAL A 202 -19.49 -0.53 -2.03
N PHE A 203 -19.80 0.74 -2.26
CA PHE A 203 -20.89 1.13 -3.16
C PHE A 203 -20.69 0.65 -4.59
N ILE A 204 -19.48 0.62 -5.13
CA ILE A 204 -19.25 0.05 -6.47
C ILE A 204 -19.61 -1.44 -6.52
N GLY A 205 -19.34 -2.17 -5.45
CA GLY A 205 -19.73 -3.59 -5.32
C GLY A 205 -21.25 -3.75 -5.40
N VAL A 206 -22.01 -2.93 -4.67
CA VAL A 206 -23.47 -2.94 -4.69
C VAL A 206 -24.01 -2.58 -6.09
N ILE A 207 -23.46 -1.56 -6.75
CA ILE A 207 -23.84 -1.17 -8.11
C ILE A 207 -23.67 -2.36 -9.08
N LEU A 208 -22.51 -3.06 -9.02
CA LEU A 208 -22.25 -4.21 -9.87
C LEU A 208 -23.19 -5.40 -9.60
N MET A 209 -23.54 -5.63 -8.32
CA MET A 209 -24.46 -6.70 -7.92
C MET A 209 -25.91 -6.43 -8.33
N MET A 210 -26.33 -5.17 -8.34
CA MET A 210 -27.71 -4.77 -8.67
C MET A 210 -27.93 -4.52 -10.17
N ALA A 211 -26.87 -4.46 -10.96
CA ALA A 211 -26.98 -4.22 -12.40
C ALA A 211 -27.66 -5.39 -13.12
N THR A 212 -28.60 -5.05 -14.00
CA THR A 212 -29.37 -6.02 -14.81
C THR A 212 -28.77 -6.29 -16.18
N THR A 213 -27.69 -5.60 -16.51
CA THR A 213 -26.92 -5.76 -17.75
C THR A 213 -25.43 -5.76 -17.42
N PRO A 214 -24.58 -6.44 -18.23
CA PRO A 214 -23.12 -6.35 -18.06
C PRO A 214 -22.67 -4.90 -18.20
N MET A 215 -21.98 -4.40 -17.17
CA MET A 215 -21.52 -3.01 -17.10
C MET A 215 -20.14 -2.81 -17.74
N VAL A 216 -19.35 -3.89 -17.87
CA VAL A 216 -18.03 -3.88 -18.50
C VAL A 216 -18.09 -4.81 -19.71
N GLY A 217 -18.03 -4.22 -20.91
CA GLY A 217 -18.20 -4.91 -22.18
C GLY A 217 -17.17 -6.00 -22.44
N LEU A 218 -15.94 -5.80 -21.96
CA LEU A 218 -14.84 -6.78 -22.06
C LEU A 218 -15.22 -8.15 -21.47
N PHE A 219 -16.05 -8.19 -20.43
CA PHE A 219 -16.48 -9.41 -19.73
C PHE A 219 -17.90 -9.84 -20.05
N ALA A 220 -18.57 -9.17 -21.02
CA ALA A 220 -19.96 -9.49 -21.40
C ALA A 220 -20.12 -10.83 -22.14
N ALA A 221 -19.03 -11.36 -22.70
CA ALA A 221 -19.04 -12.61 -23.46
C ALA A 221 -17.88 -13.53 -23.03
N PRO A 222 -17.95 -14.18 -21.87
CA PRO A 222 -16.95 -15.17 -21.46
C PRO A 222 -16.94 -16.37 -22.43
N PRO A 223 -15.87 -17.15 -22.50
CA PRO A 223 -15.78 -18.30 -23.39
C PRO A 223 -16.97 -19.26 -23.22
N ALA A 224 -17.70 -19.52 -24.29
CA ALA A 224 -18.92 -20.34 -24.26
C ALA A 224 -18.71 -21.74 -23.67
N ALA A 225 -17.52 -22.31 -23.87
CA ALA A 225 -17.15 -23.61 -23.32
C ALA A 225 -17.14 -23.67 -21.77
N TRP A 226 -17.11 -22.53 -21.09
CA TRP A 226 -17.12 -22.47 -19.63
C TRP A 226 -18.54 -22.44 -19.04
N GLY A 227 -19.55 -22.17 -19.85
CA GLY A 227 -20.95 -22.11 -19.41
C GLY A 227 -21.23 -21.09 -18.30
N ILE A 228 -20.47 -20.00 -18.26
CA ILE A 228 -20.55 -18.98 -17.22
C ILE A 228 -21.50 -17.86 -17.70
N ASP A 229 -22.50 -17.54 -16.88
CA ASP A 229 -23.36 -16.38 -17.10
C ASP A 229 -22.63 -15.09 -16.74
N PRO A 230 -22.50 -14.11 -17.67
CA PRO A 230 -21.79 -12.84 -17.42
C PRO A 230 -22.37 -12.03 -16.25
N LEU A 231 -23.71 -12.01 -16.07
CA LEU A 231 -24.34 -11.29 -14.97
C LEU A 231 -24.02 -11.91 -13.61
N ARG A 232 -24.01 -13.24 -13.56
CA ARG A 232 -23.62 -13.97 -12.35
C ARG A 232 -22.16 -13.72 -12.02
N ASP A 233 -21.26 -13.73 -12.99
CA ASP A 233 -19.84 -13.43 -12.80
C ASP A 233 -19.63 -11.99 -12.34
N GLN A 234 -20.36 -11.02 -12.94
CA GLN A 234 -20.37 -9.62 -12.49
C GLN A 234 -20.88 -9.48 -11.05
N SER A 235 -21.94 -10.20 -10.68
CA SER A 235 -22.46 -10.19 -9.30
C SER A 235 -21.40 -10.73 -8.32
N ILE A 236 -20.66 -11.78 -8.68
CA ILE A 236 -19.54 -12.29 -7.89
C ILE A 236 -18.41 -11.23 -7.78
N ALA A 237 -18.08 -10.53 -8.88
CA ALA A 237 -17.13 -9.43 -8.87
C ALA A 237 -17.56 -8.31 -7.90
N GLY A 238 -18.84 -7.95 -7.90
CA GLY A 238 -19.43 -6.99 -6.98
C GLY A 238 -19.36 -7.45 -5.53
N ALA A 239 -19.68 -8.73 -5.27
CA ALA A 239 -19.58 -9.31 -3.93
C ALA A 239 -18.13 -9.33 -3.42
N LEU A 240 -17.15 -9.60 -4.29
CA LEU A 240 -15.73 -9.49 -3.97
C LEU A 240 -15.34 -8.04 -3.66
N ALA A 241 -15.78 -7.07 -4.49
CA ALA A 241 -15.51 -5.66 -4.24
C ALA A 241 -16.04 -5.21 -2.87
N TRP A 242 -17.17 -5.73 -2.44
CA TRP A 242 -17.71 -5.44 -1.11
C TRP A 242 -16.92 -6.14 0.01
N SER A 243 -16.75 -7.47 -0.07
CA SER A 243 -16.32 -8.28 1.08
C SER A 243 -14.81 -8.45 1.22
N TYR A 244 -14.06 -8.36 0.12
CA TYR A 244 -12.61 -8.66 0.12
C TYR A 244 -11.79 -7.64 0.91
N GLY A 245 -12.14 -6.36 0.82
CA GLY A 245 -11.42 -5.27 1.46
C GLY A 245 -11.63 -5.20 2.97
N GLU A 246 -12.81 -5.60 3.46
CA GLU A 246 -13.23 -5.44 4.86
C GLU A 246 -12.26 -6.05 5.89
N PRO A 247 -11.84 -7.33 5.78
CA PRO A 247 -10.89 -7.90 6.74
C PRO A 247 -9.54 -7.19 6.74
N ILE A 248 -9.09 -6.75 5.57
CA ILE A 248 -7.79 -6.09 5.40
C ILE A 248 -7.84 -4.67 5.96
N ALA A 249 -8.93 -3.95 5.68
CA ALA A 249 -9.21 -2.63 6.25
C ALA A 249 -9.30 -2.70 7.77
N MET A 250 -9.98 -3.70 8.33
CA MET A 250 -10.06 -3.92 9.78
C MET A 250 -8.67 -4.15 10.40
N ILE A 251 -7.86 -5.03 9.81
CA ILE A 251 -6.48 -5.28 10.27
C ILE A 251 -5.66 -4.00 10.18
N THR A 252 -5.75 -3.26 9.06
CA THR A 252 -5.04 -2.00 8.85
C THR A 252 -5.43 -0.95 9.90
N THR A 253 -6.72 -0.82 10.18
CA THR A 253 -7.26 0.07 11.22
C THR A 253 -6.77 -0.32 12.62
N CYS A 254 -6.76 -1.61 12.95
CA CYS A 254 -6.20 -2.09 14.22
C CYS A 254 -4.70 -1.78 14.33
N LEU A 255 -3.92 -2.03 13.29
CA LEU A 255 -2.49 -1.69 13.27
C LEU A 255 -2.26 -0.18 13.39
N PHE A 256 -3.08 0.63 12.74
CA PHE A 256 -3.07 2.08 12.86
C PHE A 256 -3.37 2.53 14.30
N ALA A 257 -4.46 2.05 14.91
CA ALA A 257 -4.85 2.39 16.27
C ALA A 257 -3.78 1.99 17.31
N LEU A 258 -3.16 0.81 17.15
CA LEU A 258 -2.05 0.39 18.00
C LEU A 258 -0.82 1.31 17.88
N ARG A 259 -0.53 1.80 16.68
CA ARG A 259 0.58 2.74 16.45
C ARG A 259 0.27 4.11 17.01
N TRP A 260 -0.93 4.61 16.80
CA TRP A 260 -1.39 5.87 17.36
C TRP A 260 -1.27 5.86 18.89
N ARG A 261 -1.84 4.85 19.56
CA ARG A 261 -1.73 4.71 21.02
C ARG A 261 -0.28 4.66 21.51
N ARG A 262 0.61 3.99 20.77
CA ARG A 262 2.05 3.97 21.11
C ARG A 262 2.72 5.33 20.93
N SER A 263 2.32 6.10 19.93
CA SER A 263 2.82 7.47 19.71
C SER A 263 2.39 8.38 20.85
N GLU A 264 1.10 8.39 21.18
CA GLU A 264 0.57 9.22 22.29
C GLU A 264 1.23 8.91 23.63
N ARG A 265 1.44 7.62 23.94
CA ARG A 265 2.16 7.25 25.16
C ARG A 265 3.59 7.81 25.19
N ARG A 266 4.32 7.72 24.09
CA ARG A 266 5.67 8.27 24.00
C ARG A 266 5.69 9.78 24.11
N ASP A 267 4.71 10.45 23.51
CA ASP A 267 4.62 11.91 23.56
C ASP A 267 4.23 12.39 24.97
N ALA A 268 3.35 11.66 25.68
CA ALA A 268 3.02 11.88 27.08
C ALA A 268 4.23 11.62 28.02
N GLU A 269 4.99 10.54 27.76
CA GLU A 269 6.22 10.25 28.52
C GLU A 269 7.28 11.36 28.33
N ARG A 270 7.46 11.88 27.11
CA ARG A 270 8.36 13.01 26.82
C ARG A 270 7.89 14.28 27.52
N ALA A 271 6.64 14.63 27.35
CA ALA A 271 6.06 15.81 28.02
C ALA A 271 6.18 15.74 29.55
N GLY A 272 6.07 14.53 30.13
CA GLY A 272 6.30 14.31 31.55
C GLY A 272 7.76 14.44 31.96
N ALA A 273 8.71 14.01 31.10
CA ALA A 273 10.13 14.17 31.35
C ALA A 273 10.58 15.67 31.26
N ASP A 274 10.07 16.36 30.21
CA ASP A 274 10.37 17.78 30.00
C ASP A 274 9.87 18.64 31.21
N ARG A 275 8.64 18.37 31.72
CA ARG A 275 8.14 19.06 32.92
C ARG A 275 9.00 18.81 34.15
N ARG A 276 9.44 17.56 34.38
CA ARG A 276 10.33 17.26 35.53
C ARG A 276 11.64 18.01 35.42
N GLU A 277 12.21 18.12 34.22
CA GLU A 277 13.45 18.86 33.99
C GLU A 277 13.25 20.39 34.23
N GLU A 278 12.07 20.92 33.86
CA GLU A 278 11.69 22.30 34.17
C GLU A 278 11.54 22.52 35.69
N ASP A 279 10.82 21.66 36.39
CA ASP A 279 10.63 21.71 37.84
C ASP A 279 12.00 21.63 38.58
N GLU A 280 12.90 20.74 38.16
CA GLU A 280 14.24 20.60 38.72
C GLU A 280 15.09 21.87 38.48
N ARG A 281 14.98 22.50 37.30
CA ARG A 281 15.66 23.77 37.01
C ARG A 281 15.12 24.90 37.83
N GLU A 282 13.80 25.00 37.99
CA GLU A 282 13.18 26.02 38.87
C GLU A 282 13.59 25.85 40.32
N ALA A 283 13.58 24.64 40.85
CA ALA A 283 14.02 24.33 42.21
C ALA A 283 15.50 24.68 42.40
N TYR A 284 16.35 24.36 41.42
CA TYR A 284 17.78 24.71 41.47
C TYR A 284 18.01 26.24 41.43
N ASN A 285 17.28 26.95 40.57
CA ASN A 285 17.38 28.42 40.52
C ASN A 285 16.90 29.07 41.82
N ALA A 286 15.81 28.57 42.39
CA ALA A 286 15.32 29.05 43.71
C ALA A 286 16.35 28.82 44.81
N TYR A 287 17.03 27.67 44.81
CA TYR A 287 18.13 27.38 45.73
C TYR A 287 19.31 28.35 45.56
N LEU A 288 19.70 28.64 44.31
CA LEU A 288 20.78 29.60 44.04
C LEU A 288 20.42 31.01 44.49
N ASP A 289 19.15 31.41 44.32
CA ASP A 289 18.70 32.73 44.76
C ASP A 289 18.67 32.87 46.31
N ASP A 290 18.33 31.78 47.02
CA ASP A 290 18.43 31.77 48.48
C ASP A 290 19.88 31.87 48.96
N LEU A 291 20.81 31.18 48.27
CA LEU A 291 22.25 31.31 48.59
C LEU A 291 22.79 32.72 48.36
N ARG A 292 22.29 33.43 47.36
CA ARG A 292 22.70 34.84 47.07
C ARG A 292 22.15 35.83 48.08
N ARG A 293 21.08 35.51 48.76
CA ARG A 293 20.46 36.37 49.78
C ARG A 293 21.02 36.20 51.19
N ARG A 294 21.77 35.11 51.40
CA ARG A 294 22.52 34.85 52.63
C ARG A 294 23.92 35.45 52.59
#